data_80359b6fba0e96a15d16500448b090f6
#
_entry.id   80359b6fba0e96a15d16500448b090f6
#
_cell.length_a   1.000
_cell.length_b   1.000
_cell.length_c   1.000
_cell.angle_alpha   90.00
_cell.angle_beta   90.00
_cell.angle_gamma   90.00
#
_symmetry.space_group_name_H-M   'P 1'
#
loop_
_entity.id
_entity.type
_entity.pdbx_description
1 polymer ?
#
loop_
_entity_poly.entity_id
_entity_poly.type
_entity_poly.pdbx_seq_one_letter_code
_entity_poly.pdbx_strand_id
1 'polypeptide(L)'
;RNPDEMYYRESDGWYRREVLDTLDALEANGAVMEINTGGLARGKCHDMYPSEWIVAEARKRNIPLQINSDAHHPEGIDSYYGAAAERARRSGYTVQRVLLGGEWRDVPLDIPAELGMPPEGSSAR
;
A
#
# COMPACT_ATOMS: atom_id res chain seq x y z
N ARG A 1 2.09 -14.50 2.55
CA ARG A 1 1.87 -14.27 1.11
C ARG A 1 0.91 -15.31 0.55
N ASN A 2 0.13 -14.92 -0.41
CA ASN A 2 -0.79 -15.80 -1.11
C ASN A 2 -0.60 -15.63 -2.64
N PRO A 3 0.56 -16.06 -3.19
CA PRO A 3 0.83 -15.88 -4.61
C PRO A 3 -0.21 -16.62 -5.44
N ASP A 4 -0.75 -15.94 -6.45
CA ASP A 4 -1.72 -16.48 -7.40
C ASP A 4 -2.97 -17.11 -6.72
N GLU A 5 -3.34 -16.58 -5.56
CA GLU A 5 -4.46 -17.07 -4.74
C GLU A 5 -4.37 -18.58 -4.40
N MET A 6 -3.14 -19.09 -4.23
CA MET A 6 -2.87 -20.53 -4.00
C MET A 6 -3.54 -21.09 -2.76
N TYR A 7 -3.67 -20.30 -1.70
CA TYR A 7 -4.17 -20.76 -0.39
C TYR A 7 -5.60 -20.32 -0.10
N TYR A 8 -6.00 -19.18 -0.64
CA TYR A 8 -7.35 -18.60 -0.49
C TYR A 8 -7.57 -17.57 -1.59
N ARG A 9 -8.82 -17.24 -1.84
CA ARG A 9 -9.20 -16.15 -2.73
C ARG A 9 -9.56 -14.92 -1.91
N GLU A 10 -9.19 -13.75 -2.39
CA GLU A 10 -9.59 -12.49 -1.76
C GLU A 10 -11.13 -12.28 -1.78
N SER A 11 -11.83 -13.00 -2.65
CA SER A 11 -13.29 -13.05 -2.70
C SER A 11 -13.93 -13.97 -1.65
N ASP A 12 -13.14 -14.80 -0.96
CA ASP A 12 -13.67 -15.72 0.05
C ASP A 12 -14.30 -14.95 1.22
N GLY A 13 -15.53 -15.32 1.58
CA GLY A 13 -16.29 -14.60 2.59
C GLY A 13 -15.63 -14.59 3.98
N TRP A 14 -14.97 -15.67 4.36
CA TRP A 14 -14.21 -15.72 5.60
C TRP A 14 -13.02 -14.75 5.59
N TYR A 15 -12.25 -14.71 4.49
CA TYR A 15 -11.10 -13.83 4.36
C TYR A 15 -11.53 -12.36 4.45
N ARG A 16 -12.60 -12.00 3.73
CA ARG A 16 -13.12 -10.63 3.77
C ARG A 16 -13.56 -10.21 5.17
N ARG A 17 -14.19 -11.11 5.94
CA ARG A 17 -14.57 -10.82 7.33
C ARG A 17 -13.35 -10.56 8.19
N GLU A 18 -12.34 -11.44 8.13
CA GLU A 18 -11.10 -11.26 8.91
C GLU A 18 -10.37 -9.95 8.58
N VAL A 19 -10.36 -9.57 7.31
CA VAL A 19 -9.79 -8.27 6.89
C VAL A 19 -10.58 -7.10 7.47
N LEU A 20 -11.92 -7.15 7.38
CA LEU A 20 -12.77 -6.07 7.93
C LEU A 20 -12.62 -5.96 9.44
N ASP A 21 -12.62 -7.06 10.17
CA ASP A 21 -12.40 -7.10 11.63
C ASP A 21 -11.02 -6.55 11.99
N THR A 22 -10.01 -6.85 11.17
CA THR A 22 -8.65 -6.30 11.32
C THR A 22 -8.64 -4.78 11.12
N LEU A 23 -9.33 -4.28 10.10
CA LEU A 23 -9.44 -2.84 9.85
C LEU A 23 -10.19 -2.12 10.97
N ASP A 24 -11.23 -2.73 11.53
CA ASP A 24 -11.95 -2.18 12.69
C ASP A 24 -11.03 -2.08 13.92
N ALA A 25 -10.15 -3.08 14.11
CA ALA A 25 -9.14 -3.04 15.17
C ALA A 25 -8.06 -1.96 14.92
N LEU A 26 -7.63 -1.75 13.68
CA LEU A 26 -6.69 -0.68 13.32
C LEU A 26 -7.30 0.70 13.59
N GLU A 27 -8.55 0.91 13.20
CA GLU A 27 -9.29 2.15 13.48
C GLU A 27 -9.38 2.40 14.99
N ALA A 28 -9.83 1.40 15.76
CA ALA A 28 -9.99 1.52 17.21
C ALA A 28 -8.69 1.85 17.95
N ASN A 29 -7.55 1.42 17.41
CA ASN A 29 -6.23 1.66 18.01
C ASN A 29 -5.48 2.86 17.41
N GLY A 30 -6.07 3.58 16.47
CA GLY A 30 -5.43 4.73 15.82
C GLY A 30 -4.17 4.37 15.05
N ALA A 31 -4.10 3.15 14.53
CA ALA A 31 -2.93 2.66 13.81
C ALA A 31 -2.81 3.29 12.42
N VAL A 32 -1.59 3.36 11.90
CA VAL A 32 -1.31 3.77 10.51
C VAL A 32 -1.18 2.51 9.66
N MET A 33 -1.91 2.46 8.54
CA MET A 33 -1.79 1.36 7.58
C MET A 33 -0.72 1.69 6.54
N GLU A 34 -0.02 0.69 6.05
CA GLU A 34 1.00 0.82 5.02
C GLU A 34 0.50 0.33 3.66
N ILE A 35 0.81 1.07 2.58
CA ILE A 35 0.94 0.48 1.25
C ILE A 35 2.41 0.14 1.05
N ASN A 36 2.71 -1.14 0.85
CA ASN A 36 4.07 -1.66 0.68
C ASN A 36 4.30 -2.07 -0.77
N THR A 37 5.28 -1.47 -1.42
CA THR A 37 5.61 -1.74 -2.82
C THR A 37 6.73 -2.77 -2.99
N GLY A 38 7.42 -3.15 -1.90
CA GLY A 38 8.64 -3.95 -1.96
C GLY A 38 8.46 -5.35 -2.53
N GLY A 39 7.29 -5.96 -2.31
CA GLY A 39 6.99 -7.26 -2.90
C GLY A 39 6.93 -7.21 -4.44
N LEU A 40 6.27 -6.19 -4.96
CA LEU A 40 6.19 -5.91 -6.41
C LEU A 40 7.57 -5.56 -6.96
N ALA A 41 8.29 -4.64 -6.32
CA ALA A 41 9.62 -4.19 -6.74
C ALA A 41 10.63 -5.34 -6.86
N ARG A 42 10.53 -6.34 -5.99
CA ARG A 42 11.41 -7.52 -6.00
C ARG A 42 10.88 -8.69 -6.82
N GLY A 43 9.81 -8.50 -7.58
CA GLY A 43 9.20 -9.57 -8.39
C GLY A 43 8.70 -10.76 -7.57
N LYS A 44 8.35 -10.53 -6.28
CA LYS A 44 7.85 -11.57 -5.38
C LYS A 44 6.34 -11.72 -5.38
N CYS A 45 5.66 -10.79 -6.02
CA CYS A 45 4.21 -10.76 -6.22
C CYS A 45 3.88 -9.87 -7.41
N HIS A 46 2.68 -10.01 -7.93
CA HIS A 46 2.22 -9.28 -9.11
C HIS A 46 1.61 -7.92 -8.76
N ASP A 47 1.45 -7.62 -7.48
CA ASP A 47 0.84 -6.39 -7.00
C ASP A 47 1.47 -5.93 -5.67
N MET A 48 1.24 -4.67 -5.30
CA MET A 48 1.61 -4.13 -4.00
C MET A 48 0.58 -4.52 -2.92
N TYR A 49 0.97 -4.43 -1.66
CA TYR A 49 0.08 -4.70 -0.53
C TYR A 49 -0.39 -3.42 0.16
N PRO A 50 -1.59 -3.42 0.73
CA PRO A 50 -2.67 -4.37 0.51
C PRO A 50 -3.38 -4.12 -0.82
N SER A 51 -4.31 -5.02 -1.17
CA SER A 51 -5.16 -4.90 -2.36
C SER A 51 -5.99 -3.63 -2.34
N GLU A 52 -6.36 -3.13 -3.52
CA GLU A 52 -7.07 -1.85 -3.66
C GLU A 52 -8.38 -1.78 -2.84
N TRP A 53 -9.16 -2.88 -2.79
CA TRP A 53 -10.39 -2.91 -2.00
C TRP A 53 -10.13 -2.75 -0.49
N ILE A 54 -9.01 -3.26 0.02
CA ILE A 54 -8.61 -3.10 1.43
C ILE A 54 -8.24 -1.64 1.71
N VAL A 55 -7.52 -1.00 0.80
CA VAL A 55 -7.20 0.44 0.90
C VAL A 55 -8.47 1.28 0.91
N ALA A 56 -9.44 0.94 0.06
CA ALA A 56 -10.73 1.62 0.02
C ALA A 56 -11.54 1.43 1.34
N GLU A 57 -11.55 0.22 1.91
CA GLU A 57 -12.19 -0.05 3.20
C GLU A 57 -11.50 0.66 4.38
N ALA A 58 -10.16 0.75 4.33
CA ALA A 58 -9.39 1.53 5.30
C ALA A 58 -9.73 3.03 5.22
N ARG A 59 -9.91 3.57 4.01
CA ARG A 59 -10.31 4.97 3.81
C ARG A 59 -11.70 5.27 4.40
N LYS A 60 -12.66 4.36 4.25
CA LYS A 60 -14.00 4.51 4.85
C LYS A 60 -13.96 4.63 6.38
N ARG A 61 -12.97 4.00 7.01
CA ARG A 61 -12.71 4.03 8.45
C ARG A 61 -11.80 5.18 8.88
N ASN A 62 -11.39 6.05 7.95
CA ASN A 62 -10.43 7.13 8.19
C ASN A 62 -9.08 6.63 8.78
N ILE A 63 -8.69 5.41 8.50
CA ILE A 63 -7.38 4.86 8.90
C ILE A 63 -6.31 5.65 8.16
N PRO A 64 -5.33 6.25 8.86
CA PRO A 64 -4.22 6.95 8.20
C PRO A 64 -3.38 6.00 7.37
N LEU A 65 -2.86 6.50 6.25
CA LEU A 65 -2.10 5.71 5.28
C LEU A 65 -0.66 6.22 5.16
N GLN A 66 0.29 5.30 5.01
CA GLN A 66 1.68 5.58 4.67
C GLN A 66 2.09 4.73 3.46
N ILE A 67 2.95 5.26 2.58
CA ILE A 67 3.54 4.50 1.47
C ILE A 67 4.99 4.18 1.84
N ASN A 68 5.37 2.90 1.74
CA ASN A 68 6.72 2.43 1.99
C ASN A 68 7.18 1.45 0.90
N SER A 69 8.47 1.54 0.54
CA SER A 69 9.07 0.65 -0.46
C SER A 69 9.60 -0.66 0.13
N ASP A 70 9.83 -0.73 1.44
CA ASP A 70 10.52 -1.86 2.06
C ASP A 70 11.85 -2.17 1.31
N ALA A 71 12.57 -1.09 0.96
CA ALA A 71 13.77 -1.17 0.15
C ALA A 71 14.90 -1.87 0.90
N HIS A 72 15.58 -2.80 0.23
CA HIS A 72 16.75 -3.50 0.76
C HIS A 72 18.05 -2.98 0.14
N HIS A 73 17.94 -2.09 -0.86
CA HIS A 73 19.04 -1.43 -1.54
C HIS A 73 18.67 0.03 -1.82
N PRO A 74 19.64 0.95 -1.90
CA PRO A 74 19.37 2.39 -2.10
C PRO A 74 18.56 2.70 -3.37
N GLU A 75 18.77 1.94 -4.43
CA GLU A 75 18.11 2.12 -5.73
C GLU A 75 16.60 1.80 -5.69
N GLY A 76 16.16 1.10 -4.65
CA GLY A 76 14.75 0.71 -4.48
C GLY A 76 13.93 1.63 -3.58
N ILE A 77 14.51 2.74 -3.08
CA ILE A 77 13.90 3.53 -1.99
C ILE A 77 12.56 4.15 -2.36
N ASP A 78 12.34 4.44 -3.62
CA ASP A 78 11.10 5.02 -4.16
C ASP A 78 10.37 4.10 -5.14
N SER A 79 10.76 2.83 -5.21
CA SER A 79 10.20 1.87 -6.17
C SER A 79 8.68 1.82 -6.12
N TYR A 80 8.03 2.08 -7.27
CA TYR A 80 6.57 2.08 -7.45
C TYR A 80 5.81 3.10 -6.57
N TYR A 81 6.45 4.14 -6.07
CA TYR A 81 5.78 5.15 -5.24
C TYR A 81 4.67 5.87 -5.99
N GLY A 82 4.87 6.20 -7.27
CA GLY A 82 3.84 6.79 -8.11
C GLY A 82 2.59 5.91 -8.20
N ALA A 83 2.77 4.61 -8.47
CA ALA A 83 1.67 3.65 -8.54
C ALA A 83 0.94 3.48 -7.19
N ALA A 84 1.68 3.49 -6.08
CA ALA A 84 1.09 3.42 -4.74
C ALA A 84 0.27 4.67 -4.41
N ALA A 85 0.77 5.86 -4.76
CA ALA A 85 0.06 7.11 -4.60
C ALA A 85 -1.23 7.15 -5.45
N GLU A 86 -1.18 6.65 -6.68
CA GLU A 86 -2.36 6.51 -7.53
C GLU A 86 -3.41 5.59 -6.90
N ARG A 87 -3.01 4.43 -6.35
CA ARG A 87 -3.92 3.53 -5.60
C ARG A 87 -4.57 4.25 -4.43
N ALA A 88 -3.79 4.97 -3.63
CA ALA A 88 -4.29 5.73 -2.50
C ALA A 88 -5.30 6.81 -2.95
N ARG A 89 -4.98 7.58 -4.00
CA ARG A 89 -5.87 8.62 -4.55
C ARG A 89 -7.18 8.03 -5.07
N ARG A 90 -7.14 6.93 -5.82
CA ARG A 90 -8.36 6.23 -6.29
C ARG A 90 -9.23 5.76 -5.13
N SER A 91 -8.62 5.41 -4.01
CA SER A 91 -9.34 5.03 -2.79
C SER A 91 -9.86 6.22 -1.98
N GLY A 92 -9.56 7.47 -2.40
CA GLY A 92 -10.05 8.70 -1.77
C GLY A 92 -9.12 9.32 -0.73
N TYR A 93 -7.86 8.90 -0.65
CA TYR A 93 -6.84 9.58 0.16
C TYR A 93 -6.30 10.80 -0.57
N THR A 94 -6.11 11.89 0.18
CA THR A 94 -5.48 13.14 -0.31
C THR A 94 -4.16 13.42 0.40
N VAL A 95 -3.92 12.73 1.51
CA VAL A 95 -2.70 12.85 2.31
C VAL A 95 -2.20 11.46 2.68
N GLN A 96 -0.90 11.38 2.99
CA GLN A 96 -0.31 10.25 3.69
C GLN A 96 0.25 10.70 5.04
N ARG A 97 0.34 9.80 5.99
CA ARG A 97 0.91 10.05 7.31
C ARG A 97 2.33 9.56 7.35
N VAL A 98 3.26 10.46 7.69
CA VAL A 98 4.70 10.17 7.76
C VAL A 98 5.27 10.56 9.11
N LEU A 99 6.30 9.86 9.55
CA LEU A 99 7.05 10.18 10.76
C LEU A 99 8.25 11.08 10.38
N LEU A 100 8.18 12.36 10.73
CA LEU A 100 9.23 13.33 10.45
C LEU A 100 9.69 14.03 11.75
N GLY A 101 10.98 13.96 12.04
CA GLY A 101 11.55 14.59 13.23
C GLY A 101 10.96 14.07 14.55
N GLY A 102 10.52 12.80 14.57
CA GLY A 102 9.91 12.18 15.76
C GLY A 102 8.39 12.45 15.90
N GLU A 103 7.79 13.17 14.96
CA GLU A 103 6.36 13.49 14.98
C GLU A 103 5.63 12.93 13.77
N TRP A 104 4.42 12.42 13.99
CA TRP A 104 3.52 12.02 12.90
C TRP A 104 2.89 13.24 12.26
N ARG A 105 2.99 13.35 10.94
CA ARG A 105 2.45 14.46 10.14
C ARG A 105 1.70 13.96 8.93
N ASP A 106 0.60 14.61 8.61
CA ASP A 106 -0.10 14.40 7.35
C ASP A 106 0.53 15.29 6.29
N VAL A 107 0.99 14.67 5.20
CA VAL A 107 1.57 15.38 4.05
C VAL A 107 0.73 15.08 2.80
N PRO A 108 0.58 16.04 1.86
CA PRO A 108 -0.14 15.80 0.63
C PRO A 108 0.38 14.58 -0.14
N LEU A 109 -0.50 13.82 -0.78
CA LEU A 109 -0.16 12.77 -1.74
C LEU A 109 0.20 13.39 -3.10
N ASP A 110 1.13 14.33 -3.09
CA ASP A 110 1.62 15.05 -4.29
C ASP A 110 2.84 14.32 -4.87
N ILE A 111 2.65 13.03 -5.15
CA ILE A 111 3.67 12.12 -5.67
C ILE A 111 3.39 11.93 -7.16
N PRO A 112 4.34 12.27 -8.06
CA PRO A 112 4.19 12.05 -9.50
C PRO A 112 3.93 10.57 -9.83
N ALA A 113 3.06 10.30 -10.80
CA ALA A 113 2.68 8.93 -11.17
C ALA A 113 3.87 8.09 -11.67
N GLU A 114 4.85 8.75 -12.28
CA GLU A 114 6.07 8.13 -12.81
C GLU A 114 7.15 7.85 -11.76
N LEU A 115 7.02 8.38 -10.54
CA LEU A 115 8.06 8.23 -9.51
C LEU A 115 8.27 6.76 -9.15
N GLY A 116 9.50 6.29 -9.26
CA GLY A 116 9.90 4.93 -8.94
C GLY A 116 9.36 3.86 -9.88
N MET A 117 8.77 4.26 -11.01
CA MET A 117 8.34 3.31 -12.04
C MET A 117 9.56 2.76 -12.79
N PRO A 118 9.59 1.47 -13.15
CA PRO A 118 10.65 0.94 -13.98
C PRO A 118 10.63 1.63 -15.35
N PRO A 119 11.80 1.80 -16.00
CA PRO A 119 11.83 2.37 -17.34
C PRO A 119 10.98 1.54 -18.31
N GLU A 120 10.27 2.21 -19.22
CA GLU A 120 9.45 1.56 -20.24
C GLU A 120 10.29 0.52 -21.01
N GLY A 121 9.78 -0.73 -21.09
CA GLY A 121 10.47 -1.83 -21.76
C GLY A 121 11.29 -2.75 -20.83
N SER A 122 11.40 -2.46 -19.54
CA SER A 122 11.97 -3.36 -18.54
C SER A 122 10.89 -4.34 -18.05
N SER A 123 10.75 -5.46 -18.75
CA SER A 123 9.94 -6.55 -18.19
C SER A 123 10.66 -7.10 -16.95
N ALA A 124 9.97 -7.15 -15.82
CA ALA A 124 10.44 -7.84 -14.63
C ALA A 124 10.82 -9.30 -15.02
N ARG A 125 12.10 -9.63 -14.86
CA ARG A 125 12.59 -10.99 -15.09
C ARG A 125 12.32 -11.86 -13.87
#